data_7a8fa546c44872ab12d61759e361be59
#
_entry.id   7a8fa546c44872ab12d61759e361be59
#
_cell.length_a   1.000
_cell.length_b   1.000
_cell.length_c   1.000
_cell.angle_alpha   90.00
_cell.angle_beta   90.00
_cell.angle_gamma   90.00
#
_symmetry.space_group_name_H-M   'P 1'
#
loop_
_entity.id
_entity.type
_entity.pdbx_description
1 polymer ?
#
loop_
_entity_poly.entity_id
_entity_poly.type
_entity_poly.pdbx_seq_one_letter_code
_entity_poly.pdbx_strand_id
1 'polypeptide(L)'
;MSQKSTEQNFKDVINASSRAISKDKDLNLEVNYLQQVAEPGHNLQENIESIQLSRGDADRQALLQKYKLLEKPLKRTGISELDFLLKDFEAVRSEILGSKEFLGVKQNLRNLFLKNLSQQTIESKQDALKIAVEISLKNKLLKQKNNKLEEVFLKPWELSLIHISEPTRL
;
A
#
# COMPACT_ATOMS: atom_id res chain seq x y z
N MET A 1 10.95 -6.65 -37.78
CA MET A 1 10.46 -5.94 -36.57
C MET A 1 10.13 -7.00 -35.53
N SER A 2 10.89 -7.11 -34.46
CA SER A 2 10.62 -8.09 -33.38
C SER A 2 9.35 -7.67 -32.65
N GLN A 3 8.33 -8.54 -32.61
CA GLN A 3 7.16 -8.34 -31.75
C GLN A 3 7.63 -8.42 -30.31
N LYS A 4 7.49 -7.30 -29.59
CA LYS A 4 7.68 -7.34 -28.12
C LYS A 4 6.67 -8.32 -27.53
N SER A 5 7.10 -9.09 -26.52
CA SER A 5 6.19 -9.99 -25.82
C SER A 5 5.07 -9.16 -25.15
N THR A 6 3.91 -9.77 -24.96
CA THR A 6 2.77 -9.13 -24.27
C THR A 6 3.17 -8.62 -22.89
N GLU A 7 4.02 -9.36 -22.20
CA GLU A 7 4.58 -8.97 -20.90
C GLU A 7 5.41 -7.68 -20.98
N GLN A 8 6.26 -7.54 -21.99
CA GLN A 8 7.09 -6.35 -22.18
C GLN A 8 6.22 -5.12 -22.49
N ASN A 9 5.19 -5.29 -23.32
CA ASN A 9 4.23 -4.22 -23.61
C ASN A 9 3.52 -3.77 -22.34
N PHE A 10 3.13 -4.70 -21.46
CA PHE A 10 2.47 -4.37 -20.21
C PHE A 10 3.40 -3.64 -19.23
N LYS A 11 4.66 -4.07 -19.11
CA LYS A 11 5.69 -3.36 -18.33
C LYS A 11 5.89 -1.93 -18.83
N ASP A 12 5.96 -1.76 -20.13
CA ASP A 12 6.11 -0.42 -20.76
C ASP A 12 4.92 0.48 -20.42
N VAL A 13 3.69 -0.04 -20.46
CA VAL A 13 2.47 0.71 -20.12
C VAL A 13 2.43 1.08 -18.64
N ILE A 14 2.78 0.16 -17.74
CA ILE A 14 2.86 0.45 -16.30
C ILE A 14 3.91 1.54 -16.03
N ASN A 15 5.11 1.41 -16.59
CA ASN A 15 6.16 2.40 -16.40
C ASN A 15 5.76 3.78 -16.96
N ALA A 16 5.11 3.84 -18.12
CA ALA A 16 4.60 5.09 -18.66
C ALA A 16 3.57 5.74 -17.73
N SER A 17 2.63 4.98 -17.18
CA SER A 17 1.63 5.47 -16.24
C SER A 17 2.27 5.93 -14.92
N SER A 18 3.25 5.21 -14.41
CA SER A 18 3.99 5.55 -13.19
C SER A 18 4.80 6.84 -13.33
N ARG A 19 5.44 7.06 -14.49
CA ARG A 19 6.10 8.33 -14.81
C ARG A 19 5.14 9.50 -14.86
N ALA A 20 3.95 9.29 -15.42
CA ALA A 20 2.90 10.31 -15.45
C ALA A 20 2.39 10.68 -14.06
N ILE A 21 2.23 9.69 -13.17
CA ILE A 21 1.80 9.89 -11.78
C ILE A 21 2.91 10.60 -10.98
N SER A 22 4.13 10.10 -11.02
CA SER A 22 5.27 10.62 -10.25
C SER A 22 5.78 11.97 -10.74
N LYS A 23 5.51 12.31 -11.99
CA LYS A 23 6.15 13.41 -12.74
C LYS A 23 7.67 13.24 -12.89
N ASP A 24 8.17 12.03 -12.72
CA ASP A 24 9.55 11.64 -12.88
C ASP A 24 9.70 10.86 -14.20
N LYS A 25 10.40 11.45 -15.17
CA LYS A 25 10.59 10.87 -16.51
C LYS A 25 11.51 9.64 -16.50
N ASP A 26 12.39 9.57 -15.53
CA ASP A 26 13.43 8.54 -15.42
C ASP A 26 12.98 7.39 -14.55
N LEU A 27 11.79 7.48 -13.92
CA LEU A 27 11.25 6.42 -13.10
C LEU A 27 11.09 5.13 -13.90
N ASN A 28 11.75 4.08 -13.44
CA ASN A 28 11.65 2.75 -13.99
C ASN A 28 11.40 1.76 -12.83
N LEU A 29 10.23 1.13 -12.84
CA LEU A 29 9.80 0.26 -11.76
C LEU A 29 10.00 -1.21 -12.14
N GLU A 30 10.48 -1.99 -11.18
CA GLU A 30 10.44 -3.44 -11.28
C GLU A 30 9.06 -3.92 -10.82
N VAL A 31 8.33 -4.58 -11.72
CA VAL A 31 6.97 -5.06 -11.47
C VAL A 31 7.02 -6.53 -11.10
N ASN A 32 6.94 -6.82 -9.81
CA ASN A 32 7.21 -8.16 -9.25
C ASN A 32 6.11 -9.18 -9.52
N TYR A 33 4.84 -8.76 -9.67
CA TYR A 33 3.72 -9.69 -9.84
C TYR A 33 3.57 -10.28 -11.24
N LEU A 34 4.27 -9.73 -12.25
CA LEU A 34 4.18 -10.21 -13.63
C LEU A 34 4.88 -11.55 -13.88
N GLN A 35 5.81 -11.94 -13.03
CA GLN A 35 6.50 -13.22 -13.17
C GLN A 35 5.55 -14.42 -13.03
N GLN A 36 4.40 -14.24 -12.38
CA GLN A 36 3.38 -15.28 -12.21
C GLN A 36 2.46 -15.42 -13.43
N VAL A 37 2.41 -14.41 -14.32
CA VAL A 37 1.50 -14.40 -15.50
C VAL A 37 2.03 -15.21 -16.67
N ALA A 38 3.34 -15.50 -16.70
CA ALA A 38 4.00 -16.07 -17.86
C ALA A 38 4.02 -17.62 -17.89
N GLU A 39 3.52 -18.28 -16.84
CA GLU A 39 3.54 -19.74 -16.79
C GLU A 39 2.38 -20.38 -17.57
N PRO A 40 2.63 -21.36 -18.45
CA PRO A 40 1.57 -22.09 -19.14
C PRO A 40 0.74 -22.88 -18.12
N GLY A 41 -0.54 -22.54 -18.00
CA GLY A 41 -1.45 -23.25 -17.10
C GLY A 41 -2.21 -22.35 -16.12
N HIS A 42 -1.83 -21.09 -15.97
CA HIS A 42 -2.60 -20.13 -15.16
C HIS A 42 -3.96 -19.83 -15.82
N ASN A 43 -5.00 -19.81 -15.00
CA ASN A 43 -6.32 -19.47 -15.51
C ASN A 43 -6.43 -17.93 -15.74
N LEU A 44 -7.43 -17.53 -16.53
CA LEU A 44 -7.65 -16.13 -16.90
C LEU A 44 -7.84 -15.22 -15.68
N GLN A 45 -8.46 -15.74 -14.61
CA GLN A 45 -8.75 -14.99 -13.39
C GLN A 45 -7.46 -14.66 -12.62
N GLU A 46 -6.52 -15.59 -12.50
CA GLU A 46 -5.22 -15.40 -11.86
C GLU A 46 -4.38 -14.37 -12.61
N ASN A 47 -4.44 -14.38 -13.94
CA ASN A 47 -3.77 -13.39 -14.77
C ASN A 47 -4.34 -11.98 -14.54
N ILE A 48 -5.67 -11.82 -14.43
CA ILE A 48 -6.30 -10.53 -14.14
C ILE A 48 -5.90 -10.03 -12.76
N GLU A 49 -5.90 -10.90 -11.76
CA GLU A 49 -5.48 -10.54 -10.39
C GLU A 49 -4.02 -10.08 -10.36
N SER A 50 -3.11 -10.80 -10.99
CA SER A 50 -1.68 -10.45 -11.09
C SER A 50 -1.47 -9.09 -11.75
N ILE A 51 -2.22 -8.80 -12.83
CA ILE A 51 -2.20 -7.50 -13.50
C ILE A 51 -2.69 -6.38 -12.56
N GLN A 52 -3.76 -6.60 -11.82
CA GLN A 52 -4.30 -5.60 -10.88
C GLN A 52 -3.33 -5.32 -9.72
N LEU A 53 -2.68 -6.36 -9.19
CA LEU A 53 -1.69 -6.22 -8.13
C LEU A 53 -0.43 -5.50 -8.63
N SER A 54 0.04 -5.83 -9.82
CA SER A 54 1.16 -5.13 -10.47
C SER A 54 0.88 -3.65 -10.65
N ARG A 55 -0.34 -3.29 -11.04
CA ARG A 55 -0.75 -1.89 -11.14
C ARG A 55 -0.81 -1.21 -9.79
N GLY A 56 -1.36 -1.88 -8.77
CA GLY A 56 -1.44 -1.35 -7.42
C GLY A 56 -0.06 -1.05 -6.83
N ASP A 57 0.88 -1.98 -7.02
CA ASP A 57 2.27 -1.80 -6.55
C ASP A 57 3.00 -0.67 -7.29
N ALA A 58 2.86 -0.61 -8.60
CA ALA A 58 3.45 0.46 -9.40
C ALA A 58 2.86 1.84 -9.05
N ASP A 59 1.54 1.93 -8.87
CA ASP A 59 0.87 3.15 -8.43
C ASP A 59 1.38 3.60 -7.05
N ARG A 60 1.54 2.66 -6.10
CA ARG A 60 2.10 2.93 -4.77
C ARG A 60 3.51 3.50 -4.84
N GLN A 61 4.39 2.88 -5.62
CA GLN A 61 5.78 3.33 -5.78
C GLN A 61 5.84 4.72 -6.45
N ALA A 62 5.03 4.94 -7.50
CA ALA A 62 4.95 6.24 -8.17
C ALA A 62 4.45 7.36 -7.23
N LEU A 63 3.48 7.06 -6.36
CA LEU A 63 2.98 8.01 -5.37
C LEU A 63 3.99 8.29 -4.26
N LEU A 64 4.72 7.28 -3.80
CA LEU A 64 5.83 7.47 -2.86
C LEU A 64 6.87 8.42 -3.44
N GLN A 65 7.21 8.26 -4.72
CA GLN A 65 8.14 9.15 -5.41
C GLN A 65 7.57 10.57 -5.54
N LYS A 66 6.30 10.72 -5.95
CA LYS A 66 5.63 12.01 -6.13
C LYS A 66 5.50 12.81 -4.84
N TYR A 67 5.05 12.15 -3.77
CA TYR A 67 4.74 12.81 -2.51
C TYR A 67 5.81 12.65 -1.44
N LYS A 68 6.98 12.18 -1.85
CA LYS A 68 8.14 12.12 -0.97
C LYS A 68 8.33 13.47 -0.31
N LEU A 69 8.07 13.53 0.98
CA LEU A 69 8.09 14.79 1.74
C LEU A 69 9.45 15.46 1.72
N LEU A 70 10.53 14.79 1.21
CA LEU A 70 11.81 15.20 1.63
C LEU A 70 12.91 14.94 0.64
N GLU A 71 13.44 16.02 0.27
CA GLU A 71 14.89 16.19 0.17
C GLU A 71 15.61 15.98 1.52
N LYS A 72 14.88 15.98 2.65
CA LYS A 72 15.44 15.73 3.99
C LYS A 72 14.89 14.42 4.54
N PRO A 73 15.75 13.42 4.84
CA PRO A 73 15.29 12.23 5.53
C PRO A 73 14.57 12.65 6.81
N LEU A 74 13.41 12.02 7.09
CA LEU A 74 12.75 12.14 8.38
C LEU A 74 13.83 12.02 9.47
N LYS A 75 13.94 13.04 10.32
CA LYS A 75 14.89 12.98 11.42
C LYS A 75 14.61 11.69 12.17
N ARG A 76 15.58 10.79 12.16
CA ARG A 76 15.45 9.56 12.92
C ARG A 76 15.20 9.93 14.37
N THR A 77 14.18 9.34 14.96
CA THR A 77 13.84 9.61 16.37
C THR A 77 14.86 8.98 17.31
N GLY A 78 15.69 8.07 16.79
CA GLY A 78 16.58 7.23 17.58
C GLY A 78 15.90 6.01 18.20
N ILE A 79 14.60 5.86 17.97
CA ILE A 79 13.80 4.73 18.42
C ILE A 79 13.38 3.96 17.17
N SER A 80 13.91 2.74 17.00
CA SER A 80 13.74 1.94 15.77
C SER A 80 12.27 1.69 15.43
N GLU A 81 11.43 1.45 16.43
CA GLU A 81 10.00 1.20 16.28
C GLU A 81 9.25 2.44 15.76
N LEU A 82 9.61 3.62 16.24
CA LEU A 82 9.02 4.88 15.75
C LEU A 82 9.48 5.21 14.34
N ASP A 83 10.75 5.00 14.04
CA ASP A 83 11.30 5.24 12.71
C ASP A 83 10.65 4.31 11.66
N PHE A 84 10.34 3.09 12.06
CA PHE A 84 9.60 2.13 11.24
C PHE A 84 8.16 2.60 10.98
N LEU A 85 7.42 2.98 12.02
CA LEU A 85 6.07 3.50 11.90
C LEU A 85 6.00 4.77 11.05
N LEU A 86 6.98 5.67 11.16
CA LEU A 86 7.03 6.89 10.36
C LEU A 86 7.11 6.60 8.86
N LYS A 87 7.85 5.57 8.44
CA LYS A 87 7.90 5.15 7.04
C LYS A 87 6.54 4.65 6.55
N ASP A 88 5.85 3.87 7.37
CA ASP A 88 4.52 3.36 7.04
C ASP A 88 3.50 4.50 6.97
N PHE A 89 3.54 5.46 7.89
CA PHE A 89 2.70 6.66 7.83
C PHE A 89 2.93 7.46 6.55
N GLU A 90 4.18 7.62 6.12
CA GLU A 90 4.50 8.33 4.90
C GLU A 90 3.97 7.61 3.66
N ALA A 91 4.07 6.28 3.64
CA ALA A 91 3.48 5.47 2.57
C ALA A 91 1.96 5.64 2.51
N VAL A 92 1.27 5.49 3.65
CA VAL A 92 -0.19 5.67 3.73
C VAL A 92 -0.60 7.08 3.36
N ARG A 93 0.13 8.11 3.81
CA ARG A 93 -0.11 9.51 3.45
C ARG A 93 -0.03 9.71 1.93
N SER A 94 1.00 9.17 1.29
CA SER A 94 1.20 9.28 -0.16
C SER A 94 0.08 8.59 -0.93
N GLU A 95 -0.35 7.41 -0.49
CA GLU A 95 -1.48 6.68 -1.06
C GLU A 95 -2.80 7.46 -0.93
N ILE A 96 -3.03 8.11 0.21
CA ILE A 96 -4.23 8.91 0.44
C ILE A 96 -4.26 10.13 -0.47
N LEU A 97 -3.15 10.84 -0.59
CA LEU A 97 -3.05 12.00 -1.48
C LEU A 97 -3.27 11.59 -2.93
N GLY A 98 -2.62 10.51 -3.38
CA GLY A 98 -2.78 9.98 -4.72
C GLY A 98 -4.19 9.48 -5.02
N SER A 99 -4.84 8.83 -4.05
CA SER A 99 -6.21 8.37 -4.19
C SER A 99 -7.24 9.50 -4.34
N LYS A 100 -6.90 10.71 -3.87
CA LYS A 100 -7.74 11.91 -4.08
C LYS A 100 -7.49 12.56 -5.43
N GLU A 101 -6.26 12.51 -5.91
CA GLU A 101 -5.86 13.13 -7.19
C GLU A 101 -6.19 12.22 -8.38
N PHE A 102 -6.00 10.90 -8.24
CA PHE A 102 -6.15 9.93 -9.33
C PHE A 102 -7.23 8.89 -9.01
N LEU A 103 -8.39 8.98 -9.62
CA LEU A 103 -9.54 8.09 -9.34
C LEU A 103 -9.23 6.61 -9.55
N GLY A 104 -8.48 6.23 -10.60
CA GLY A 104 -8.12 4.85 -10.90
C GLY A 104 -7.17 4.23 -9.88
N VAL A 105 -6.28 5.03 -9.32
CA VAL A 105 -5.28 4.61 -8.34
C VAL A 105 -5.92 4.11 -7.05
N LYS A 106 -6.99 4.74 -6.60
CA LYS A 106 -7.70 4.34 -5.36
C LYS A 106 -8.12 2.87 -5.36
N GLN A 107 -8.65 2.39 -6.48
CA GLN A 107 -9.10 0.99 -6.58
C GLN A 107 -7.91 0.02 -6.65
N ASN A 108 -6.86 0.38 -7.37
CA ASN A 108 -5.65 -0.42 -7.49
C ASN A 108 -4.96 -0.59 -6.13
N LEU A 109 -4.81 0.50 -5.37
CA LEU A 109 -4.24 0.48 -4.02
C LEU A 109 -5.10 -0.33 -3.03
N ARG A 110 -6.43 -0.24 -3.15
CA ARG A 110 -7.33 -1.04 -2.33
C ARG A 110 -7.16 -2.54 -2.58
N ASN A 111 -7.10 -2.95 -3.84
CA ASN A 111 -6.91 -4.35 -4.21
C ASN A 111 -5.57 -4.87 -3.69
N LEU A 112 -4.50 -4.10 -3.87
CA LEU A 112 -3.18 -4.42 -3.34
C LEU A 112 -3.20 -4.57 -1.81
N PHE A 113 -3.80 -3.61 -1.11
CA PHE A 113 -3.90 -3.64 0.35
C PHE A 113 -4.64 -4.89 0.86
N LEU A 114 -5.80 -5.20 0.28
CA LEU A 114 -6.59 -6.37 0.70
C LEU A 114 -5.84 -7.68 0.45
N LYS A 115 -5.11 -7.78 -0.65
CA LYS A 115 -4.29 -8.96 -0.96
C LYS A 115 -3.13 -9.11 0.03
N ASN A 116 -2.37 -8.05 0.25
CA ASN A 116 -1.27 -8.06 1.21
C ASN A 116 -1.77 -8.44 2.60
N LEU A 117 -2.91 -7.89 3.03
CA LEU A 117 -3.50 -8.21 4.32
C LEU A 117 -3.92 -9.68 4.42
N SER A 118 -4.44 -10.28 3.33
CA SER A 118 -4.84 -11.70 3.31
C SER A 118 -3.65 -12.66 3.37
N GLN A 119 -2.47 -12.21 3.00
CA GLN A 119 -1.23 -13.00 2.99
C GLN A 119 -0.35 -12.75 4.23
N GLN A 120 -0.69 -11.73 5.02
CA GLN A 120 0.14 -11.32 6.15
C GLN A 120 -0.12 -12.21 7.36
N THR A 121 0.94 -12.82 7.88
CA THR A 121 0.94 -13.48 9.19
C THR A 121 1.25 -12.44 10.27
N ILE A 122 0.49 -12.46 11.35
CA ILE A 122 0.73 -11.59 12.51
C ILE A 122 1.55 -12.38 13.50
N GLU A 123 2.83 -12.11 13.56
CA GLU A 123 3.77 -12.81 14.43
C GLU A 123 4.07 -12.03 15.71
N SER A 124 3.82 -10.73 15.69
CA SER A 124 4.12 -9.84 16.81
C SER A 124 3.01 -8.81 17.09
N LYS A 125 3.03 -8.26 18.32
CA LYS A 125 2.16 -7.12 18.67
C LYS A 125 2.46 -5.89 17.80
N GLN A 126 3.70 -5.73 17.36
CA GLN A 126 4.10 -4.62 16.49
C GLN A 126 3.46 -4.74 15.12
N ASP A 127 3.40 -5.95 14.54
CA ASP A 127 2.71 -6.19 13.26
C ASP A 127 1.23 -5.90 13.38
N ALA A 128 0.59 -6.37 14.46
CA ALA A 128 -0.82 -6.09 14.73
C ALA A 128 -1.10 -4.59 14.86
N LEU A 129 -0.23 -3.84 15.56
CA LEU A 129 -0.35 -2.39 15.71
C LEU A 129 -0.20 -1.67 14.36
N LYS A 130 0.80 -2.05 13.58
CA LYS A 130 1.03 -1.50 12.24
C LYS A 130 -0.22 -1.64 11.37
N ILE A 131 -0.78 -2.84 11.29
CA ILE A 131 -1.99 -3.14 10.51
C ILE A 131 -3.18 -2.32 11.02
N ALA A 132 -3.39 -2.27 12.33
CA ALA A 132 -4.47 -1.51 12.95
C ALA A 132 -4.39 -0.02 12.61
N VAL A 133 -3.20 0.57 12.69
CA VAL A 133 -2.94 1.96 12.33
C VAL A 133 -3.20 2.21 10.85
N GLU A 134 -2.70 1.36 9.97
CA GLU A 134 -2.92 1.48 8.52
C GLU A 134 -4.41 1.43 8.17
N ILE A 135 -5.16 0.46 8.73
CA ILE A 135 -6.60 0.33 8.54
C ILE A 135 -7.33 1.59 9.03
N SER A 136 -7.00 2.06 10.25
CA SER A 136 -7.63 3.24 10.85
C SER A 136 -7.43 4.49 10.00
N LEU A 137 -6.21 4.73 9.52
CA LEU A 137 -5.89 5.87 8.67
C LEU A 137 -6.62 5.79 7.32
N LYS A 138 -6.58 4.63 6.66
CA LYS A 138 -7.26 4.42 5.37
C LYS A 138 -8.77 4.58 5.52
N ASN A 139 -9.38 4.04 6.57
CA ASN A 139 -10.81 4.19 6.82
C ASN A 139 -11.21 5.64 7.05
N LYS A 140 -10.49 6.36 7.92
CA LYS A 140 -10.79 7.76 8.23
C LYS A 140 -10.59 8.68 7.03
N LEU A 141 -9.47 8.55 6.34
CA LEU A 141 -9.05 9.52 5.33
C LEU A 141 -9.60 9.23 3.94
N LEU A 142 -9.84 7.96 3.60
CA LEU A 142 -10.46 7.54 2.35
C LEU A 142 -11.97 7.32 2.48
N LYS A 143 -12.53 7.48 3.68
CA LYS A 143 -13.94 7.17 3.99
C LYS A 143 -14.33 5.75 3.56
N GLN A 144 -13.40 4.82 3.70
CA GLN A 144 -13.62 3.41 3.40
C GLN A 144 -14.01 2.73 4.71
N LYS A 145 -15.24 2.22 4.80
CA LYS A 145 -15.64 1.35 5.90
C LYS A 145 -15.39 -0.10 5.51
N ASN A 146 -14.64 -0.81 6.32
CA ASN A 146 -14.49 -2.24 6.19
C ASN A 146 -14.75 -2.88 7.57
N ASN A 147 -16.02 -3.11 7.86
CA ASN A 147 -16.51 -3.56 9.17
C ASN A 147 -15.80 -4.83 9.68
N LYS A 148 -15.46 -5.78 8.78
CA LYS A 148 -14.74 -7.00 9.18
C LYS A 148 -13.32 -6.72 9.65
N LEU A 149 -12.60 -5.84 8.95
CA LEU A 149 -11.23 -5.48 9.32
C LEU A 149 -11.20 -4.64 10.60
N GLU A 150 -12.17 -3.74 10.77
CA GLU A 150 -12.35 -2.98 12.00
C GLU A 150 -12.60 -3.90 13.19
N GLU A 151 -13.46 -4.88 13.05
CA GLU A 151 -13.78 -5.82 14.11
C GLU A 151 -12.56 -6.65 14.55
N VAL A 152 -11.80 -7.15 13.60
CA VAL A 152 -10.67 -8.04 13.90
C VAL A 152 -9.44 -7.27 14.40
N PHE A 153 -9.14 -6.12 13.80
CA PHE A 153 -7.87 -5.44 14.04
C PHE A 153 -8.00 -4.18 14.89
N LEU A 154 -9.11 -3.45 14.87
CA LEU A 154 -9.24 -2.19 15.61
C LEU A 154 -9.89 -2.37 16.98
N LYS A 155 -10.95 -3.16 17.11
CA LYS A 155 -11.64 -3.35 18.39
C LYS A 155 -10.73 -3.75 19.56
N PRO A 156 -9.77 -4.69 19.41
CA PRO A 156 -8.86 -5.03 20.50
C PRO A 156 -8.02 -3.85 20.99
N TRP A 157 -7.67 -2.93 20.08
CA TRP A 157 -6.86 -1.74 20.40
C TRP A 157 -7.71 -0.60 20.97
N GLU A 158 -8.94 -0.43 20.54
CA GLU A 158 -9.87 0.56 21.10
C GLU A 158 -10.11 0.29 22.58
N LEU A 159 -10.31 -0.96 22.97
CA LEU A 159 -10.45 -1.36 24.39
C LEU A 159 -9.18 -1.07 25.17
N SER A 160 -8.00 -1.31 24.59
CA SER A 160 -6.71 -1.00 25.25
C SER A 160 -6.51 0.50 25.45
N LEU A 161 -6.88 1.32 24.48
CA LEU A 161 -6.78 2.79 24.57
C LEU A 161 -7.74 3.38 25.59
N ILE A 162 -8.93 2.81 25.76
CA ILE A 162 -9.90 3.23 26.78
C ILE A 162 -9.32 2.98 28.18
N HIS A 163 -8.68 1.83 28.40
CA HIS A 163 -8.06 1.53 29.69
C HIS A 163 -6.84 2.41 30.03
N ILE A 164 -6.13 2.92 29.02
CA ILE A 164 -5.00 3.83 29.23
C ILE A 164 -5.49 5.26 29.52
N SER A 165 -6.65 5.63 28.99
CA SER A 165 -7.22 6.99 29.14
C SER A 165 -8.10 7.19 30.38
N GLU A 166 -8.50 6.12 31.07
CA GLU A 166 -9.18 6.25 32.37
C GLU A 166 -8.13 6.50 33.47
N PRO A 167 -8.09 7.72 34.04
CA PRO A 167 -7.26 7.95 35.22
C PRO A 167 -7.78 7.03 36.32
N THR A 168 -6.93 6.14 36.79
CA THR A 168 -7.17 5.40 38.05
C THR A 168 -7.56 6.40 39.11
N ARG A 169 -8.85 6.51 39.38
CA ARG A 169 -9.34 7.21 40.57
C ARG A 169 -8.90 6.37 41.77
N LEU A 170 -7.80 6.77 42.39
CA LEU A 170 -7.44 6.41 43.74
C LEU A 170 -8.29 7.17 44.72
#